data_f91c318e8916581bc8dd8e047f216850
#
_entry.id   f91c318e8916581bc8dd8e047f216850
#
_cell.length_a   1.000
_cell.length_b   1.000
_cell.length_c   1.000
_cell.angle_alpha   90.00
_cell.angle_beta   90.00
_cell.angle_gamma   90.00
#
_symmetry.space_group_name_H-M   'P 1'
#
loop_
_entity.id
_entity.type
_entity.pdbx_description
1 polymer ?
#
loop_
_entity_poly.entity_id
_entity_poly.type
_entity_poly.pdbx_seq_one_letter_code
_entity_poly.pdbx_strand_id
1 'polypeptide(L)'
;MNVIDLFCGCGGLSYGYQEAGCNVILGIDNNETALKTFERNHPGSKGLNIDLLREDFIDEIKKNIGKQKVDIVIGGPPCQGFSLTGSRNPDDIRNKLYKAMFITAKAFKPKAIMIENVPGIQRLYGGKFYNLIVDEFKKLGDYNFDSKILYAPDYGVPQIRKRIFIVGIRKDLGDVSFPKPKLKEDQYISTKDAIGDLPSLENETDQEDFSYEVKPFSEYQKLMREGSNMIHNHLVTKHTQEVKDIISLVPDGGNFRDLPKGVGENRKFNEAWRRYDSTKPSRTIDTGHRNHFHYKYNRVPTVRENARLQSFPDKFIFLGSKTEQYRQVGNAVPPLLSKAVAEEILKIIDKK
;
A
#
# COMPACT_ATOMS: atom_id res chain seq x y z
N MET A 1 -14.50 -0.55 16.57
CA MET A 1 -14.69 0.67 15.75
C MET A 1 -14.98 0.28 14.32
N ASN A 2 -16.06 0.84 13.73
CA ASN A 2 -16.42 0.58 12.34
C ASN A 2 -15.68 1.54 11.40
N VAL A 3 -15.06 0.98 10.35
CA VAL A 3 -14.24 1.71 9.37
C VAL A 3 -14.86 1.65 7.98
N ILE A 4 -14.87 2.78 7.27
CA ILE A 4 -15.09 2.85 5.83
C ILE A 4 -13.79 3.27 5.16
N ASP A 5 -13.38 2.52 4.11
CA ASP A 5 -12.19 2.81 3.31
C ASP A 5 -12.60 3.34 1.93
N LEU A 6 -12.36 4.64 1.69
CA LEU A 6 -12.56 5.27 0.39
C LEU A 6 -11.29 5.15 -0.44
N PHE A 7 -11.43 4.73 -1.69
CA PHE A 7 -10.30 4.40 -2.57
C PHE A 7 -9.50 3.19 -2.07
N CYS A 8 -10.22 2.17 -1.58
CA CYS A 8 -9.62 1.05 -0.85
C CYS A 8 -8.66 0.20 -1.70
N GLY A 9 -8.78 0.22 -3.03
CA GLY A 9 -8.01 -0.68 -3.89
C GLY A 9 -8.21 -2.14 -3.47
N CYS A 10 -7.11 -2.87 -3.28
CA CYS A 10 -7.15 -4.25 -2.77
C CYS A 10 -7.30 -4.34 -1.24
N GLY A 11 -7.33 -3.22 -0.53
CA GLY A 11 -7.53 -3.18 0.92
C GLY A 11 -6.27 -3.18 1.78
N GLY A 12 -5.10 -2.79 1.26
CA GLY A 12 -3.88 -2.78 2.07
C GLY A 12 -3.95 -1.82 3.25
N LEU A 13 -4.61 -0.66 3.07
CA LEU A 13 -4.84 0.32 4.13
C LEU A 13 -5.82 -0.22 5.18
N SER A 14 -7.00 -0.64 4.77
CA SER A 14 -8.03 -1.20 5.64
C SER A 14 -7.60 -2.49 6.33
N TYR A 15 -6.76 -3.31 5.69
CA TYR A 15 -6.21 -4.53 6.30
C TYR A 15 -5.40 -4.22 7.56
N GLY A 16 -4.60 -3.13 7.57
CA GLY A 16 -3.90 -2.68 8.77
C GLY A 16 -4.85 -2.26 9.89
N TYR A 17 -5.97 -1.62 9.57
CA TYR A 17 -7.02 -1.29 10.55
C TYR A 17 -7.72 -2.55 11.10
N GLN A 18 -8.00 -3.53 10.24
CA GLN A 18 -8.56 -4.83 10.65
C GLN A 18 -7.59 -5.55 11.61
N GLU A 19 -6.30 -5.60 11.31
CA GLU A 19 -5.26 -6.17 12.17
C GLU A 19 -5.05 -5.37 13.49
N ALA A 20 -5.50 -4.11 13.54
CA ALA A 20 -5.55 -3.32 14.77
C ALA A 20 -6.86 -3.51 15.58
N GLY A 21 -7.74 -4.42 15.15
CA GLY A 21 -9.00 -4.74 15.83
C GLY A 21 -10.21 -3.90 15.41
N CYS A 22 -10.11 -3.16 14.32
CA CYS A 22 -11.26 -2.47 13.74
C CYS A 22 -12.15 -3.42 12.91
N ASN A 23 -13.43 -3.08 12.83
CA ASN A 23 -14.37 -3.72 11.95
C ASN A 23 -14.50 -2.90 10.65
N VAL A 24 -13.85 -3.35 9.59
CA VAL A 24 -13.98 -2.71 8.26
C VAL A 24 -15.35 -3.12 7.70
N ILE A 25 -16.26 -2.17 7.53
CA ILE A 25 -17.64 -2.45 7.10
C ILE A 25 -17.86 -2.26 5.60
N LEU A 26 -17.06 -1.35 4.99
CA LEU A 26 -17.20 -1.02 3.57
C LEU A 26 -15.87 -0.56 2.98
N GLY A 27 -15.50 -1.12 1.84
CA GLY A 27 -14.45 -0.60 0.96
C GLY A 27 -15.07 -0.07 -0.33
N ILE A 28 -14.60 1.09 -0.81
CA ILE A 28 -15.10 1.73 -2.02
C ILE A 28 -13.97 1.96 -3.00
N ASP A 29 -14.14 1.50 -4.21
CA ASP A 29 -13.20 1.74 -5.33
C ASP A 29 -13.95 1.65 -6.67
N ASN A 30 -13.37 2.19 -7.74
CA ASN A 30 -13.90 2.03 -9.09
C ASN A 30 -13.26 0.86 -9.86
N ASN A 31 -12.33 0.12 -9.24
CA ASN A 31 -11.68 -1.04 -9.82
C ASN A 31 -12.30 -2.35 -9.27
N GLU A 32 -13.14 -2.98 -10.08
CA GLU A 32 -13.87 -4.20 -9.70
C GLU A 32 -12.92 -5.35 -9.29
N THR A 33 -11.80 -5.53 -9.99
CA THR A 33 -10.84 -6.59 -9.67
C THR A 33 -10.19 -6.37 -8.30
N ALA A 34 -9.84 -5.11 -7.99
CA ALA A 34 -9.29 -4.75 -6.69
C ALA A 34 -10.32 -4.95 -5.57
N LEU A 35 -11.59 -4.61 -5.81
CA LEU A 35 -12.68 -4.86 -4.86
C LEU A 35 -12.91 -6.34 -4.58
N LYS A 36 -12.81 -7.21 -5.60
CA LYS A 36 -12.87 -8.67 -5.38
C LYS A 36 -11.73 -9.14 -4.46
N THR A 37 -10.53 -8.58 -4.61
CA THR A 37 -9.41 -8.84 -3.70
C THR A 37 -9.70 -8.32 -2.30
N PHE A 38 -10.24 -7.10 -2.19
CA PHE A 38 -10.65 -6.53 -0.91
C PHE A 38 -11.64 -7.44 -0.18
N GLU A 39 -12.76 -7.82 -0.81
CA GLU A 39 -13.79 -8.67 -0.22
C GLU A 39 -13.24 -10.05 0.20
N ARG A 40 -12.36 -10.64 -0.61
CA ARG A 40 -11.71 -11.91 -0.30
C ARG A 40 -10.93 -11.88 1.01
N ASN A 41 -10.29 -10.74 1.32
CA ASN A 41 -9.36 -10.59 2.44
C ASN A 41 -9.96 -9.83 3.65
N HIS A 42 -11.18 -9.31 3.53
CA HIS A 42 -11.91 -8.63 4.60
C HIS A 42 -13.26 -9.34 4.84
N PRO A 43 -13.25 -10.52 5.51
CA PRO A 43 -14.48 -11.26 5.78
C PRO A 43 -15.51 -10.41 6.51
N GLY A 44 -16.74 -10.36 5.96
CA GLY A 44 -17.83 -9.55 6.51
C GLY A 44 -17.88 -8.09 6.02
N SER A 45 -16.88 -7.61 5.30
CA SER A 45 -16.89 -6.31 4.64
C SER A 45 -17.57 -6.40 3.27
N LYS A 46 -18.13 -5.29 2.80
CA LYS A 46 -18.65 -5.15 1.44
C LYS A 46 -17.69 -4.33 0.58
N GLY A 47 -17.53 -4.72 -0.69
CA GLY A 47 -16.93 -3.89 -1.73
C GLY A 47 -18.02 -3.13 -2.49
N LEU A 48 -17.89 -1.83 -2.63
CA LEU A 48 -18.82 -1.00 -3.38
C LEU A 48 -18.11 -0.39 -4.59
N ASN A 49 -18.48 -0.88 -5.79
CA ASN A 49 -17.96 -0.32 -7.03
C ASN A 49 -18.75 0.94 -7.42
N ILE A 50 -18.20 2.09 -7.09
CA ILE A 50 -18.83 3.38 -7.38
C ILE A 50 -17.78 4.47 -7.64
N ASP A 51 -18.13 5.38 -8.55
CA ASP A 51 -17.35 6.61 -8.75
C ASP A 51 -17.72 7.63 -7.66
N LEU A 52 -16.75 8.00 -6.84
CA LEU A 52 -16.91 8.97 -5.75
C LEU A 52 -17.06 10.43 -6.24
N LEU A 53 -17.08 10.67 -7.55
CA LEU A 53 -17.48 11.96 -8.14
C LEU A 53 -18.99 12.07 -8.35
N ARG A 54 -19.76 10.98 -8.22
CA ARG A 54 -21.23 11.02 -8.31
C ARG A 54 -21.82 11.82 -7.14
N GLU A 55 -22.90 12.52 -7.39
CA GLU A 55 -23.57 13.32 -6.37
C GLU A 55 -24.28 12.46 -5.30
N ASP A 56 -24.75 11.27 -5.69
CA ASP A 56 -25.51 10.35 -4.85
C ASP A 56 -24.66 9.32 -4.08
N PHE A 57 -23.32 9.42 -4.13
CA PHE A 57 -22.45 8.39 -3.55
C PHE A 57 -22.66 8.20 -2.02
N ILE A 58 -23.06 9.25 -1.30
CA ILE A 58 -23.39 9.16 0.12
C ILE A 58 -24.65 8.32 0.37
N ASP A 59 -25.65 8.44 -0.47
CA ASP A 59 -26.88 7.65 -0.33
C ASP A 59 -26.63 6.19 -0.65
N GLU A 60 -25.78 5.89 -1.62
CA GLU A 60 -25.31 4.52 -1.88
C GLU A 60 -24.49 3.96 -0.69
N ILE A 61 -23.63 4.75 -0.06
CA ILE A 61 -22.95 4.32 1.17
C ILE A 61 -23.97 3.98 2.25
N LYS A 62 -24.93 4.88 2.57
CA LYS A 62 -25.97 4.66 3.59
C LYS A 62 -26.79 3.41 3.33
N LYS A 63 -27.17 3.17 2.08
CA LYS A 63 -27.91 1.98 1.66
C LYS A 63 -27.12 0.69 1.93
N ASN A 64 -25.80 0.69 1.69
CA ASN A 64 -24.95 -0.47 1.86
C ASN A 64 -24.60 -0.77 3.31
N ILE A 65 -24.39 0.25 4.15
CA ILE A 65 -24.06 0.07 5.57
C ILE A 65 -25.30 -0.04 6.47
N GLY A 66 -26.48 0.36 5.98
CA GLY A 66 -27.74 0.36 6.75
C GLY A 66 -27.65 1.24 8.00
N LYS A 67 -27.97 0.66 9.15
CA LYS A 67 -27.95 1.37 10.45
C LYS A 67 -26.59 1.35 11.15
N GLN A 68 -25.53 0.81 10.53
CA GLN A 68 -24.23 0.73 11.16
C GLN A 68 -23.63 2.13 11.32
N LYS A 69 -23.10 2.40 12.51
CA LYS A 69 -22.38 3.65 12.78
C LYS A 69 -21.01 3.60 12.12
N VAL A 70 -20.57 4.71 11.56
CA VAL A 70 -19.22 4.91 11.03
C VAL A 70 -18.37 5.62 12.10
N ASP A 71 -17.33 4.96 12.61
CA ASP A 71 -16.45 5.54 13.61
C ASP A 71 -15.20 6.18 12.99
N ILE A 72 -14.69 5.60 11.91
CA ILE A 72 -13.47 6.05 11.23
C ILE A 72 -13.68 6.04 9.71
N VAL A 73 -13.26 7.10 9.04
CA VAL A 73 -13.18 7.19 7.58
C VAL A 73 -11.73 7.27 7.18
N ILE A 74 -11.27 6.32 6.37
CA ILE A 74 -9.91 6.28 5.84
C ILE A 74 -9.92 6.33 4.33
N GLY A 75 -8.78 6.70 3.71
CA GLY A 75 -8.66 6.62 2.27
C GLY A 75 -7.36 7.21 1.71
N GLY A 76 -7.03 6.76 0.50
CA GLY A 76 -5.91 7.25 -0.29
C GLY A 76 -6.37 7.89 -1.61
N PRO A 77 -6.96 9.10 -1.58
CA PRO A 77 -7.47 9.73 -2.80
C PRO A 77 -6.36 9.93 -3.84
N PRO A 78 -6.61 9.59 -5.12
CA PRO A 78 -5.60 9.71 -6.16
C PRO A 78 -5.19 11.17 -6.39
N CYS A 79 -3.88 11.40 -6.51
CA CYS A 79 -3.30 12.70 -6.83
C CYS A 79 -2.50 12.64 -8.15
N GLN A 80 -3.03 11.94 -9.16
CA GLN A 80 -2.29 11.65 -10.40
C GLN A 80 -1.94 12.91 -11.20
N GLY A 81 -2.77 13.96 -11.16
CA GLY A 81 -2.44 15.26 -11.74
C GLY A 81 -1.26 15.96 -11.07
N PHE A 82 -0.91 15.58 -9.84
CA PHE A 82 0.17 16.14 -9.04
C PHE A 82 1.32 15.16 -8.78
N SER A 83 1.27 13.92 -9.31
CA SER A 83 2.32 12.93 -9.15
C SER A 83 3.50 13.17 -10.11
N LEU A 84 4.73 12.90 -9.65
CA LEU A 84 5.93 12.94 -10.50
C LEU A 84 5.87 11.99 -11.70
N THR A 85 5.09 10.91 -11.58
CA THR A 85 4.87 9.89 -12.62
C THR A 85 3.54 10.04 -13.36
N GLY A 86 2.69 11.00 -12.96
CA GLY A 86 1.38 11.25 -13.56
C GLY A 86 1.38 12.30 -14.68
N SER A 87 0.18 12.63 -15.17
CA SER A 87 -0.04 13.58 -16.29
C SER A 87 0.39 15.02 -15.99
N ARG A 88 0.60 15.37 -14.71
CA ARG A 88 0.89 16.73 -14.22
C ARG A 88 -0.10 17.79 -14.70
N ASN A 89 -1.37 17.40 -14.90
CA ASN A 89 -2.43 18.31 -15.30
C ASN A 89 -3.16 18.82 -14.03
N PRO A 90 -3.04 20.11 -13.67
CA PRO A 90 -3.72 20.68 -12.52
C PRO A 90 -5.25 20.67 -12.63
N ASP A 91 -5.80 20.61 -13.84
CA ASP A 91 -7.25 20.58 -14.10
C ASP A 91 -7.82 19.14 -14.19
N ASP A 92 -7.03 18.12 -13.88
CA ASP A 92 -7.49 16.75 -13.86
C ASP A 92 -8.65 16.59 -12.85
N ILE A 93 -9.80 16.11 -13.33
CA ILE A 93 -11.01 15.95 -12.50
C ILE A 93 -10.76 15.08 -11.27
N ARG A 94 -9.82 14.14 -11.36
CA ARG A 94 -9.41 13.27 -10.24
C ARG A 94 -8.83 14.05 -9.07
N ASN A 95 -8.34 15.27 -9.30
CA ASN A 95 -7.88 16.18 -8.26
C ASN A 95 -9.01 16.65 -7.32
N LYS A 96 -10.28 16.43 -7.69
CA LYS A 96 -11.46 16.73 -6.86
C LYS A 96 -11.85 15.57 -5.94
N LEU A 97 -11.32 14.37 -6.17
CA LEU A 97 -11.71 13.15 -5.45
C LEU A 97 -11.41 13.22 -3.94
N TYR A 98 -10.40 13.99 -3.50
CA TYR A 98 -10.15 14.20 -2.06
C TYR A 98 -11.37 14.76 -1.31
N LYS A 99 -12.26 15.49 -2.01
CA LYS A 99 -13.48 16.05 -1.40
C LYS A 99 -14.43 14.97 -0.89
N ALA A 100 -14.41 13.77 -1.50
CA ALA A 100 -15.22 12.65 -1.06
C ALA A 100 -14.95 12.30 0.41
N MET A 101 -13.69 12.41 0.87
CA MET A 101 -13.32 12.20 2.27
C MET A 101 -14.09 13.13 3.20
N PHE A 102 -14.17 14.41 2.85
CA PHE A 102 -14.81 15.47 3.68
C PHE A 102 -16.33 15.44 3.58
N ILE A 103 -16.89 15.13 2.41
CA ILE A 103 -18.34 14.93 2.22
C ILE A 103 -18.79 13.74 3.08
N THR A 104 -18.04 12.64 3.05
CA THR A 104 -18.32 11.46 3.88
C THR A 104 -18.19 11.80 5.37
N ALA A 105 -17.15 12.52 5.77
CA ALA A 105 -16.96 12.95 7.15
C ALA A 105 -18.10 13.86 7.63
N LYS A 106 -18.58 14.79 6.79
CA LYS A 106 -19.72 15.64 7.10
C LYS A 106 -21.02 14.83 7.28
N ALA A 107 -21.22 13.81 6.44
CA ALA A 107 -22.42 12.97 6.46
C ALA A 107 -22.49 12.04 7.69
N PHE A 108 -21.35 11.46 8.10
CA PHE A 108 -21.29 10.42 9.14
C PHE A 108 -20.70 10.89 10.47
N LYS A 109 -20.04 12.04 10.51
CA LYS A 109 -19.39 12.63 11.70
C LYS A 109 -18.51 11.60 12.46
N PRO A 110 -17.55 10.95 11.78
CA PRO A 110 -16.73 9.92 12.39
C PRO A 110 -15.88 10.50 13.55
N LYS A 111 -15.38 9.62 14.41
CA LYS A 111 -14.44 10.00 15.47
C LYS A 111 -13.06 10.40 14.89
N ALA A 112 -12.67 9.76 13.78
CA ALA A 112 -11.41 10.05 13.10
C ALA A 112 -11.57 10.00 11.57
N ILE A 113 -10.75 10.82 10.88
CA ILE A 113 -10.58 10.86 9.44
C ILE A 113 -9.10 10.66 9.17
N MET A 114 -8.71 9.76 8.26
CA MET A 114 -7.32 9.59 7.87
C MET A 114 -7.17 9.57 6.36
N ILE A 115 -6.30 10.42 5.85
CA ILE A 115 -5.96 10.54 4.43
C ILE A 115 -4.51 10.15 4.23
N GLU A 116 -4.25 9.16 3.39
CA GLU A 116 -2.90 8.79 2.97
C GLU A 116 -2.57 9.35 1.60
N ASN A 117 -1.29 9.71 1.39
CA ASN A 117 -0.82 10.10 0.06
C ASN A 117 0.72 10.02 -0.04
N VAL A 118 1.24 10.36 -1.23
CA VAL A 118 2.68 10.49 -1.45
C VAL A 118 3.22 11.80 -0.84
N PRO A 119 4.46 11.83 -0.29
CA PRO A 119 5.01 13.05 0.32
C PRO A 119 5.07 14.25 -0.63
N GLY A 120 5.12 13.99 -1.94
CA GLY A 120 5.17 15.03 -2.97
C GLY A 120 4.03 16.03 -2.93
N ILE A 121 2.86 15.68 -2.37
CA ILE A 121 1.71 16.59 -2.30
C ILE A 121 2.00 17.88 -1.51
N GLN A 122 2.94 17.83 -0.56
CA GLN A 122 3.33 19.02 0.23
C GLN A 122 4.16 20.05 -0.55
N ARG A 123 4.78 19.64 -1.66
CA ARG A 123 5.75 20.48 -2.41
C ARG A 123 5.32 20.75 -3.85
N LEU A 124 4.66 19.80 -4.49
CA LEU A 124 4.23 19.93 -5.89
C LEU A 124 3.25 21.10 -6.03
N TYR A 125 3.47 21.91 -7.06
CA TYR A 125 2.70 23.14 -7.32
C TYR A 125 2.59 24.05 -6.09
N GLY A 126 3.69 24.26 -5.35
CA GLY A 126 3.73 25.09 -4.15
C GLY A 126 2.86 24.54 -3.01
N GLY A 127 2.61 23.23 -2.96
CA GLY A 127 1.76 22.61 -1.93
C GLY A 127 0.26 22.83 -2.12
N LYS A 128 -0.18 23.30 -3.29
CA LYS A 128 -1.60 23.65 -3.55
C LYS A 128 -2.57 22.54 -3.14
N PHE A 129 -2.26 21.27 -3.49
CA PHE A 129 -3.15 20.16 -3.15
C PHE A 129 -3.22 19.89 -1.64
N TYR A 130 -2.09 19.95 -0.95
CA TYR A 130 -2.04 19.81 0.50
C TYR A 130 -2.86 20.92 1.18
N ASN A 131 -2.72 22.18 0.72
CA ASN A 131 -3.48 23.32 1.26
C ASN A 131 -4.98 23.16 1.04
N LEU A 132 -5.44 22.58 -0.09
CA LEU A 132 -6.85 22.29 -0.30
C LEU A 132 -7.39 21.29 0.74
N ILE A 133 -6.62 20.25 1.10
CA ILE A 133 -7.00 19.31 2.17
C ILE A 133 -7.07 20.02 3.52
N VAL A 134 -6.07 20.84 3.84
CA VAL A 134 -6.05 21.66 5.07
C VAL A 134 -7.26 22.59 5.17
N ASP A 135 -7.63 23.23 4.07
CA ASP A 135 -8.79 24.13 4.04
C ASP A 135 -10.12 23.38 4.25
N GLU A 136 -10.24 22.15 3.72
CA GLU A 136 -11.43 21.34 3.99
C GLU A 136 -11.51 20.91 5.48
N PHE A 137 -10.40 20.56 6.13
CA PHE A 137 -10.39 20.32 7.58
C PHE A 137 -10.82 21.55 8.38
N LYS A 138 -10.32 22.75 8.01
CA LYS A 138 -10.74 24.01 8.64
C LYS A 138 -12.24 24.25 8.47
N LYS A 139 -12.81 23.96 7.30
CA LYS A 139 -14.26 24.11 7.02
C LYS A 139 -15.11 23.13 7.82
N LEU A 140 -14.63 21.91 8.09
CA LEU A 140 -15.33 20.98 8.98
C LEU A 140 -15.46 21.54 10.40
N GLY A 141 -14.45 22.25 10.90
CA GLY A 141 -14.45 22.96 12.18
C GLY A 141 -14.35 22.08 13.42
N ASP A 142 -14.90 20.88 13.41
CA ASP A 142 -15.05 19.99 14.57
C ASP A 142 -13.87 19.02 14.79
N TYR A 143 -12.79 19.13 14.00
CA TYR A 143 -11.63 18.24 14.07
C TYR A 143 -10.34 19.01 14.35
N ASN A 144 -9.54 18.47 15.29
CA ASN A 144 -8.11 18.75 15.36
C ASN A 144 -7.43 17.91 14.30
N PHE A 145 -6.53 18.48 13.51
CA PHE A 145 -5.84 17.74 12.46
C PHE A 145 -4.35 18.06 12.43
N ASP A 146 -3.57 17.09 12.01
CA ASP A 146 -2.13 17.22 11.79
C ASP A 146 -1.68 16.23 10.70
N SER A 147 -0.46 16.41 10.20
CA SER A 147 0.11 15.55 9.18
C SER A 147 1.55 15.18 9.45
N LYS A 148 1.92 13.94 9.13
CA LYS A 148 3.28 13.44 9.28
C LYS A 148 3.67 12.54 8.12
N ILE A 149 4.91 12.69 7.64
CA ILE A 149 5.52 11.73 6.73
C ILE A 149 6.11 10.60 7.57
N LEU A 150 5.64 9.37 7.30
CA LEU A 150 6.12 8.17 7.95
C LEU A 150 7.01 7.37 6.97
N TYR A 151 8.05 6.76 7.52
CA TYR A 151 9.00 5.93 6.80
C TYR A 151 8.72 4.46 7.10
N ALA A 152 8.33 3.69 6.10
CA ALA A 152 7.78 2.35 6.28
C ALA A 152 8.74 1.36 7.00
N PRO A 153 10.08 1.38 6.76
CA PRO A 153 11.01 0.53 7.51
C PRO A 153 10.97 0.73 9.02
N ASP A 154 10.69 1.94 9.51
CA ASP A 154 10.55 2.22 10.95
C ASP A 154 9.46 1.37 11.62
N TYR A 155 8.54 0.83 10.84
CA TYR A 155 7.38 0.06 11.29
C TYR A 155 7.43 -1.42 10.87
N GLY A 156 8.61 -1.91 10.49
CA GLY A 156 8.83 -3.31 10.16
C GLY A 156 8.44 -3.69 8.71
N VAL A 157 8.30 -2.72 7.83
CA VAL A 157 8.08 -2.98 6.40
C VAL A 157 9.43 -3.11 5.70
N PRO A 158 9.76 -4.23 5.02
CA PRO A 158 11.04 -4.43 4.35
C PRO A 158 11.13 -3.68 3.01
N GLN A 159 10.72 -2.40 3.01
CA GLN A 159 10.67 -1.54 1.82
C GLN A 159 10.91 -0.09 2.17
N ILE A 160 11.84 0.54 1.44
CA ILE A 160 12.07 1.99 1.47
C ILE A 160 10.88 2.68 0.83
N ARG A 161 9.93 3.13 1.66
CA ARG A 161 8.70 3.80 1.24
C ARG A 161 8.32 4.90 2.21
N LYS A 162 8.06 6.10 1.70
CA LYS A 162 7.57 7.23 2.49
C LYS A 162 6.14 7.56 2.09
N ARG A 163 5.28 7.81 3.08
CA ARG A 163 3.90 8.25 2.87
C ARG A 163 3.56 9.34 3.86
N ILE A 164 2.78 10.31 3.40
CA ILE A 164 2.18 11.31 4.29
C ILE A 164 0.84 10.78 4.76
N PHE A 165 0.60 10.89 6.06
CA PHE A 165 -0.68 10.66 6.70
C PHE A 165 -1.18 11.98 7.24
N ILE A 166 -2.42 12.33 6.88
CA ILE A 166 -3.12 13.51 7.39
C ILE A 166 -4.28 12.97 8.20
N VAL A 167 -4.25 13.21 9.52
CA VAL A 167 -5.21 12.65 10.46
C VAL A 167 -6.01 13.78 11.07
N GLY A 168 -7.33 13.64 11.10
CA GLY A 168 -8.25 14.47 11.86
C GLY A 168 -8.89 13.67 12.98
N ILE A 169 -8.84 14.19 14.21
CA ILE A 169 -9.52 13.62 15.38
C ILE A 169 -10.58 14.62 15.82
N ARG A 170 -11.80 14.13 16.10
CA ARG A 170 -12.87 15.00 16.57
C ARG A 170 -12.47 15.68 17.89
N LYS A 171 -12.67 16.99 17.99
CA LYS A 171 -12.15 17.84 19.07
C LYS A 171 -12.50 17.39 20.47
N ASP A 172 -13.68 16.77 20.66
CA ASP A 172 -14.12 16.23 21.96
C ASP A 172 -13.34 14.98 22.42
N LEU A 173 -12.50 14.39 21.55
CA LEU A 173 -11.75 13.17 21.82
C LEU A 173 -10.25 13.42 22.08
N GLY A 174 -9.72 14.56 21.66
CA GLY A 174 -8.34 14.94 21.92
C GLY A 174 -7.56 15.45 20.70
N ASP A 175 -6.25 15.51 20.86
CA ASP A 175 -5.33 15.97 19.81
C ASP A 175 -4.77 14.79 19.01
N VAL A 176 -4.30 15.11 17.78
CA VAL A 176 -3.65 14.13 16.89
C VAL A 176 -2.27 13.76 17.43
N SER A 177 -1.96 12.49 17.42
CA SER A 177 -0.60 11.97 17.57
C SER A 177 -0.29 10.95 16.48
N PHE A 178 1.00 10.73 16.24
CA PHE A 178 1.49 9.76 15.26
C PHE A 178 2.36 8.69 15.91
N PRO A 179 2.34 7.47 15.37
CA PRO A 179 3.13 6.39 15.93
C PRO A 179 4.62 6.75 15.96
N LYS A 180 5.30 6.33 17.03
CA LYS A 180 6.76 6.43 17.13
C LYS A 180 7.39 5.31 16.31
N PRO A 181 8.58 5.52 15.71
CA PRO A 181 9.36 4.45 15.10
C PRO A 181 9.53 3.26 16.04
N LYS A 182 9.28 2.05 15.54
CA LYS A 182 9.45 0.79 16.28
C LYS A 182 10.86 0.21 16.10
N LEU A 183 11.48 0.47 14.94
CA LEU A 183 12.82 -0.01 14.56
C LEU A 183 13.76 1.15 14.25
N LYS A 184 15.06 0.93 14.47
CA LYS A 184 16.14 1.78 14.01
C LYS A 184 16.73 1.23 12.70
N GLU A 185 17.55 2.01 12.02
CA GLU A 185 18.12 1.65 10.71
C GLU A 185 18.89 0.32 10.70
N ASP A 186 19.61 0.04 11.77
CA ASP A 186 20.36 -1.21 11.98
C ASP A 186 19.47 -2.44 12.26
N GLN A 187 18.19 -2.23 12.50
CA GLN A 187 17.18 -3.26 12.78
C GLN A 187 16.20 -3.46 11.61
N TYR A 188 16.38 -2.73 10.50
CA TYR A 188 15.47 -2.85 9.36
C TYR A 188 15.53 -4.23 8.74
N ILE A 189 14.35 -4.73 8.38
CA ILE A 189 14.18 -6.04 7.77
C ILE A 189 14.71 -6.01 6.34
N SER A 190 15.66 -6.88 6.04
CA SER A 190 16.26 -6.98 4.72
C SER A 190 15.34 -7.68 3.71
N THR A 191 15.64 -7.49 2.42
CA THR A 191 14.96 -8.23 1.35
C THR A 191 15.08 -9.74 1.54
N LYS A 192 16.29 -10.24 1.89
CA LYS A 192 16.53 -11.65 2.15
C LYS A 192 15.70 -12.17 3.32
N ASP A 193 15.62 -11.41 4.42
CA ASP A 193 14.81 -11.78 5.58
C ASP A 193 13.30 -11.79 5.28
N ALA A 194 12.87 -11.04 4.27
CA ALA A 194 11.46 -10.98 3.88
C ALA A 194 11.03 -12.13 2.95
N ILE A 195 11.85 -12.48 1.95
CA ILE A 195 11.44 -13.36 0.86
C ILE A 195 12.35 -14.57 0.62
N GLY A 196 13.41 -14.72 1.41
CA GLY A 196 14.43 -15.74 1.17
C GLY A 196 14.00 -17.19 1.43
N ASP A 197 12.85 -17.41 2.04
CA ASP A 197 12.24 -18.73 2.31
C ASP A 197 11.19 -19.13 1.27
N LEU A 198 10.94 -18.28 0.26
CA LEU A 198 10.03 -18.59 -0.84
C LEU A 198 10.73 -19.45 -1.91
N PRO A 199 10.00 -20.34 -2.60
CA PRO A 199 10.55 -21.17 -3.67
C PRO A 199 11.29 -20.36 -4.75
N SER A 200 12.38 -20.92 -5.29
CA SER A 200 13.23 -20.22 -6.28
C SER A 200 12.54 -19.97 -7.62
N LEU A 201 11.73 -20.93 -8.07
CA LEU A 201 11.09 -20.95 -9.39
C LEU A 201 12.08 -20.88 -10.58
N GLU A 202 13.34 -21.31 -10.38
CA GLU A 202 14.33 -21.38 -11.46
C GLU A 202 13.93 -22.42 -12.51
N ASN A 203 13.27 -23.49 -12.10
CA ASN A 203 12.58 -24.43 -12.99
C ASN A 203 11.19 -23.87 -13.31
N GLU A 204 11.12 -22.94 -14.24
CA GLU A 204 9.91 -22.20 -14.61
C GLU A 204 8.68 -23.13 -14.72
N THR A 205 7.67 -22.87 -13.92
CA THR A 205 6.40 -23.58 -13.88
C THR A 205 5.25 -22.61 -14.11
N ASP A 206 4.11 -23.14 -14.55
CA ASP A 206 2.84 -22.39 -14.62
C ASP A 206 2.02 -22.50 -13.32
N GLN A 207 2.58 -23.17 -12.29
CA GLN A 207 1.98 -23.25 -10.98
C GLN A 207 2.07 -21.91 -10.26
N GLU A 208 1.00 -21.51 -9.59
CA GLU A 208 0.90 -20.25 -8.84
C GLU A 208 0.94 -20.46 -7.32
N ASP A 209 0.46 -21.61 -6.85
CA ASP A 209 0.33 -21.93 -5.43
C ASP A 209 1.31 -23.05 -5.04
N PHE A 210 1.99 -22.86 -3.89
CA PHE A 210 3.04 -23.77 -3.40
C PHE A 210 2.88 -24.07 -1.92
N SER A 211 3.35 -25.24 -1.51
CA SER A 211 3.60 -25.54 -0.10
C SER A 211 4.89 -24.87 0.37
N TYR A 212 5.04 -24.69 1.67
CA TYR A 212 6.31 -24.24 2.26
C TYR A 212 7.32 -25.41 2.29
N GLU A 213 8.39 -25.28 1.52
CA GLU A 213 9.48 -26.27 1.45
C GLU A 213 10.59 -25.98 2.49
N VAL A 214 10.79 -24.71 2.82
CA VAL A 214 11.85 -24.24 3.69
C VAL A 214 11.24 -23.67 4.99
N LYS A 215 11.86 -23.96 6.13
CA LYS A 215 11.46 -23.34 7.41
C LYS A 215 11.77 -21.84 7.39
N PRO A 216 10.94 -21.00 8.02
CA PRO A 216 11.24 -19.60 8.16
C PRO A 216 12.49 -19.41 9.02
N PHE A 217 13.41 -18.56 8.58
CA PHE A 217 14.67 -18.28 9.30
C PHE A 217 14.73 -16.86 9.88
N SER A 218 13.68 -16.04 9.63
CA SER A 218 13.51 -14.72 10.24
C SER A 218 12.16 -14.61 10.96
N GLU A 219 12.08 -13.74 11.96
CA GLU A 219 10.81 -13.45 12.64
C GLU A 219 9.78 -12.84 11.68
N TYR A 220 10.24 -12.07 10.69
CA TYR A 220 9.37 -11.51 9.67
C TYR A 220 8.70 -12.60 8.82
N GLN A 221 9.45 -13.60 8.39
CA GLN A 221 8.89 -14.73 7.63
C GLN A 221 7.87 -15.52 8.47
N LYS A 222 8.12 -15.72 9.76
CA LYS A 222 7.15 -16.34 10.68
C LYS A 222 5.87 -15.54 10.72
N LEU A 223 5.96 -14.22 10.90
CA LEU A 223 4.83 -13.29 10.91
C LEU A 223 4.03 -13.35 9.58
N MET A 224 4.74 -13.36 8.45
CA MET A 224 4.06 -13.41 7.13
C MET A 224 3.31 -14.72 6.89
N ARG A 225 3.76 -15.82 7.47
CA ARG A 225 3.14 -17.14 7.36
C ARG A 225 1.97 -17.38 8.31
N GLU A 226 1.75 -16.49 9.30
CA GLU A 226 0.69 -16.68 10.28
C GLU A 226 -0.69 -16.83 9.63
N GLY A 227 -1.36 -17.95 9.92
CA GLY A 227 -2.67 -18.26 9.36
C GLY A 227 -2.68 -18.66 7.89
N SER A 228 -1.52 -19.01 7.31
CA SER A 228 -1.43 -19.60 5.97
C SER A 228 -0.67 -20.93 5.97
N ASN A 229 -1.22 -21.90 5.27
CA ASN A 229 -0.58 -23.21 5.03
C ASN A 229 0.07 -23.29 3.64
N MET A 230 -0.16 -22.30 2.80
CA MET A 230 0.29 -22.27 1.40
C MET A 230 0.79 -20.87 1.01
N ILE A 231 1.59 -20.84 -0.04
CA ILE A 231 2.06 -19.63 -0.71
C ILE A 231 1.17 -19.44 -1.94
N HIS A 232 0.42 -18.34 -2.00
CA HIS A 232 -0.42 -17.96 -3.14
C HIS A 232 0.21 -16.81 -3.94
N ASN A 233 -0.18 -16.63 -5.21
CA ASN A 233 0.29 -15.56 -6.09
C ASN A 233 1.82 -15.59 -6.34
N HIS A 234 2.42 -16.77 -6.38
CA HIS A 234 3.86 -16.96 -6.56
C HIS A 234 4.20 -17.44 -7.99
N LEU A 235 3.53 -16.89 -9.00
CA LEU A 235 3.72 -17.24 -10.41
C LEU A 235 4.93 -16.52 -11.00
N VAL A 236 5.89 -17.27 -11.53
CA VAL A 236 7.10 -16.73 -12.17
C VAL A 236 6.77 -15.97 -13.47
N THR A 237 7.55 -14.95 -13.77
CA THR A 237 7.58 -14.35 -15.12
C THR A 237 8.67 -15.03 -15.93
N LYS A 238 8.29 -15.73 -16.99
CA LYS A 238 9.24 -16.38 -17.91
C LYS A 238 10.02 -15.32 -18.68
N HIS A 239 11.33 -15.47 -18.73
CA HIS A 239 12.24 -14.59 -19.45
C HIS A 239 12.98 -15.38 -20.52
N THR A 240 13.32 -14.75 -21.66
CA THR A 240 14.25 -15.31 -22.62
C THR A 240 15.63 -15.46 -22.00
N GLN A 241 16.46 -16.35 -22.53
CA GLN A 241 17.84 -16.53 -22.02
C GLN A 241 18.62 -15.21 -22.10
N GLU A 242 18.50 -14.44 -23.17
CA GLU A 242 19.12 -13.13 -23.33
C GLU A 242 18.77 -12.17 -22.16
N VAL A 243 17.50 -12.13 -21.74
CA VAL A 243 17.06 -11.32 -20.61
C VAL A 243 17.64 -11.82 -19.30
N LYS A 244 17.70 -13.15 -19.10
CA LYS A 244 18.33 -13.75 -17.90
C LYS A 244 19.84 -13.44 -17.83
N ASP A 245 20.52 -13.46 -18.97
CA ASP A 245 21.94 -13.13 -19.08
C ASP A 245 22.19 -11.66 -18.71
N ILE A 246 21.37 -10.73 -19.22
CA ILE A 246 21.44 -9.32 -18.83
C ILE A 246 21.19 -9.15 -17.32
N ILE A 247 20.16 -9.79 -16.78
CA ILE A 247 19.85 -9.72 -15.33
C ILE A 247 21.03 -10.24 -14.51
N SER A 248 21.73 -11.30 -14.97
CA SER A 248 22.86 -11.90 -14.25
C SER A 248 24.04 -10.94 -14.08
N LEU A 249 24.18 -9.97 -14.98
CA LEU A 249 25.25 -8.95 -14.91
C LEU A 249 24.96 -7.84 -13.89
N VAL A 250 23.72 -7.69 -13.42
CA VAL A 250 23.36 -6.68 -12.42
C VAL A 250 23.77 -7.18 -11.04
N PRO A 251 24.71 -6.53 -10.33
CA PRO A 251 25.17 -6.97 -9.02
C PRO A 251 24.06 -6.80 -7.95
N ASP A 252 24.23 -7.45 -6.80
CA ASP A 252 23.34 -7.29 -5.65
C ASP A 252 23.25 -5.80 -5.25
N GLY A 253 22.02 -5.27 -5.16
CA GLY A 253 21.77 -3.85 -4.91
C GLY A 253 22.06 -2.89 -6.06
N GLY A 254 22.63 -3.38 -7.18
CA GLY A 254 22.99 -2.59 -8.35
C GLY A 254 21.83 -2.27 -9.29
N ASN A 255 22.14 -1.60 -10.40
CA ASN A 255 21.16 -1.25 -11.44
C ASN A 255 21.84 -1.21 -12.84
N PHE A 256 21.12 -0.74 -13.86
CA PHE A 256 21.61 -0.67 -15.24
C PHE A 256 22.93 0.11 -15.42
N ARG A 257 23.29 1.00 -14.48
CA ARG A 257 24.56 1.78 -14.53
C ARG A 257 25.78 0.96 -14.17
N ASP A 258 25.57 -0.17 -13.52
CA ASP A 258 26.64 -1.10 -13.13
C ASP A 258 26.93 -2.13 -14.23
N LEU A 259 26.21 -2.05 -15.36
CA LEU A 259 26.35 -2.95 -16.49
C LEU A 259 27.55 -2.57 -17.38
N PRO A 260 28.12 -3.52 -18.12
CA PRO A 260 29.16 -3.25 -19.09
C PRO A 260 28.71 -2.23 -20.15
N LYS A 261 29.69 -1.50 -20.71
CA LYS A 261 29.43 -0.53 -21.80
C LYS A 261 28.68 -1.19 -22.96
N GLY A 262 27.68 -0.52 -23.48
CA GLY A 262 26.81 -1.02 -24.56
C GLY A 262 25.52 -1.71 -24.05
N VAL A 263 25.41 -2.04 -22.77
CA VAL A 263 24.26 -2.71 -22.20
C VAL A 263 23.40 -1.73 -21.38
N GLY A 264 22.14 -1.53 -21.77
CA GLY A 264 21.20 -0.71 -21.00
C GLY A 264 21.38 0.81 -21.08
N GLU A 265 22.27 1.33 -21.95
CA GLU A 265 22.61 2.76 -22.08
C GLU A 265 21.42 3.66 -22.43
N ASN A 266 20.39 3.11 -23.04
CA ASN A 266 19.16 3.84 -23.36
C ASN A 266 18.22 4.01 -22.15
N ARG A 267 18.56 3.46 -20.99
CA ARG A 267 17.77 3.59 -19.75
C ARG A 267 18.03 4.94 -19.09
N LYS A 268 16.97 5.67 -18.79
CA LYS A 268 17.04 7.00 -18.16
C LYS A 268 16.49 7.01 -16.72
N PHE A 269 15.64 6.06 -16.40
CA PHE A 269 15.01 6.00 -15.09
C PHE A 269 15.94 5.35 -14.06
N ASN A 270 16.27 6.03 -12.97
CA ASN A 270 17.25 5.59 -11.99
C ASN A 270 16.96 4.23 -11.33
N GLU A 271 15.69 3.85 -11.23
CA GLU A 271 15.26 2.57 -10.67
C GLU A 271 15.07 1.49 -11.76
N ALA A 272 15.38 1.79 -13.05
CA ALA A 272 15.31 0.78 -14.10
C ALA A 272 16.36 -0.31 -13.89
N TRP A 273 15.95 -1.56 -14.11
CA TRP A 273 16.80 -2.74 -14.00
C TRP A 273 17.58 -2.83 -12.67
N ARG A 274 16.94 -2.49 -11.58
CA ARG A 274 17.55 -2.57 -10.26
C ARG A 274 17.37 -3.96 -9.65
N ARG A 275 18.47 -4.59 -9.25
CA ARG A 275 18.43 -5.77 -8.40
C ARG A 275 18.22 -5.33 -6.95
N TYR A 276 17.30 -5.96 -6.24
CA TYR A 276 17.13 -5.71 -4.81
C TYR A 276 18.44 -6.07 -4.05
N ASP A 277 18.78 -5.27 -3.06
CA ASP A 277 19.90 -5.52 -2.15
C ASP A 277 19.47 -6.59 -1.12
N SER A 278 20.24 -7.68 -1.04
CA SER A 278 19.94 -8.79 -0.14
C SER A 278 19.96 -8.42 1.34
N THR A 279 20.76 -7.40 1.71
CA THR A 279 21.03 -6.99 3.10
C THR A 279 20.23 -5.78 3.57
N LYS A 280 19.44 -5.14 2.67
CA LYS A 280 18.69 -3.93 2.95
C LYS A 280 17.21 -4.11 2.63
N PRO A 281 16.34 -3.23 3.16
CA PRO A 281 14.96 -3.13 2.68
C PRO A 281 14.93 -2.87 1.17
N SER A 282 13.96 -3.46 0.47
CA SER A 282 13.77 -3.26 -0.97
C SER A 282 13.52 -1.79 -1.32
N ARG A 283 13.71 -1.43 -2.57
CA ARG A 283 13.23 -0.14 -3.10
C ARG A 283 11.70 -0.12 -3.15
N THR A 284 11.14 1.09 -3.30
CA THR A 284 9.69 1.24 -3.46
C THR A 284 9.19 0.41 -4.63
N ILE A 285 8.29 -0.54 -4.36
CA ILE A 285 7.65 -1.38 -5.36
C ILE A 285 6.73 -0.49 -6.20
N ASP A 286 6.88 -0.58 -7.51
CA ASP A 286 6.03 0.09 -8.49
C ASP A 286 4.81 -0.77 -8.86
N THR A 287 3.96 -0.24 -9.74
CA THR A 287 2.76 -0.92 -10.23
C THR A 287 3.04 -1.86 -11.41
N GLY A 288 4.30 -1.94 -11.84
CA GLY A 288 4.77 -2.79 -12.93
C GLY A 288 5.54 -4.00 -12.43
N HIS A 289 6.11 -4.73 -13.38
CA HIS A 289 6.92 -5.93 -13.10
C HIS A 289 8.16 -6.00 -14.02
N ARG A 290 8.77 -4.84 -14.33
CA ARG A 290 9.87 -4.77 -15.30
C ARG A 290 11.10 -4.01 -14.81
N ASN A 291 10.97 -3.26 -13.72
CA ASN A 291 12.04 -2.37 -13.25
C ASN A 291 12.94 -3.00 -12.19
N HIS A 292 12.44 -3.99 -11.45
CA HIS A 292 13.15 -4.59 -10.34
C HIS A 292 13.45 -6.06 -10.61
N PHE A 293 14.65 -6.50 -10.16
CA PHE A 293 15.08 -7.89 -10.23
C PHE A 293 15.17 -8.47 -8.81
N HIS A 294 14.91 -9.77 -8.71
CA HIS A 294 15.05 -10.52 -7.47
C HIS A 294 16.51 -10.46 -6.98
N TYR A 295 16.72 -10.32 -5.66
CA TYR A 295 18.06 -10.17 -5.09
C TYR A 295 19.03 -11.32 -5.43
N LYS A 296 18.52 -12.52 -5.62
CA LYS A 296 19.30 -13.75 -5.85
C LYS A 296 19.10 -14.35 -7.24
N TYR A 297 17.86 -14.44 -7.72
CA TYR A 297 17.52 -15.14 -8.96
C TYR A 297 17.48 -14.20 -10.17
N ASN A 298 17.82 -14.71 -11.37
CA ASN A 298 17.88 -13.91 -12.59
C ASN A 298 16.49 -13.73 -13.23
N ARG A 299 15.58 -13.16 -12.45
CA ARG A 299 14.18 -12.91 -12.84
C ARG A 299 13.63 -11.69 -12.10
N VAL A 300 12.48 -11.22 -12.54
CA VAL A 300 11.70 -10.25 -11.76
C VAL A 300 11.06 -10.94 -10.53
N PRO A 301 10.85 -10.22 -9.43
CA PRO A 301 10.12 -10.75 -8.28
C PRO A 301 8.69 -11.12 -8.67
N THR A 302 8.15 -12.17 -8.05
CA THR A 302 6.74 -12.55 -8.20
C THR A 302 5.82 -11.56 -7.46
N VAL A 303 4.50 -11.70 -7.66
CA VAL A 303 3.51 -10.93 -6.90
C VAL A 303 3.66 -11.21 -5.40
N ARG A 304 3.81 -12.48 -4.98
CA ARG A 304 3.98 -12.86 -3.57
C ARG A 304 5.26 -12.27 -2.96
N GLU A 305 6.37 -12.29 -3.67
CA GLU A 305 7.62 -11.69 -3.20
C GLU A 305 7.42 -10.18 -2.97
N ASN A 306 6.84 -9.47 -3.93
CA ASN A 306 6.53 -8.05 -3.77
C ASN A 306 5.47 -7.79 -2.67
N ALA A 307 4.48 -8.67 -2.51
CA ALA A 307 3.49 -8.57 -1.46
C ALA A 307 4.13 -8.69 -0.07
N ARG A 308 5.05 -9.63 0.13
CA ARG A 308 5.82 -9.72 1.38
C ARG A 308 6.69 -8.49 1.62
N LEU A 309 7.36 -7.96 0.58
CA LEU A 309 8.12 -6.71 0.69
C LEU A 309 7.23 -5.50 1.02
N GLN A 310 5.95 -5.59 0.69
CA GLN A 310 4.92 -4.60 1.04
C GLN A 310 4.20 -4.92 2.37
N SER A 311 4.64 -5.94 3.08
CA SER A 311 4.09 -6.44 4.35
C SER A 311 2.67 -7.05 4.29
N PHE A 312 2.26 -7.57 3.14
CA PHE A 312 1.08 -8.42 3.08
C PHE A 312 1.40 -9.84 3.58
N PRO A 313 0.63 -10.40 4.52
CA PRO A 313 0.82 -11.79 4.94
C PRO A 313 0.44 -12.78 3.84
N ASP A 314 0.93 -14.03 3.92
CA ASP A 314 0.70 -15.03 2.87
C ASP A 314 -0.76 -15.44 2.74
N LYS A 315 -1.55 -15.34 3.81
CA LYS A 315 -3.00 -15.54 3.79
C LYS A 315 -3.75 -14.48 2.97
N PHE A 316 -3.12 -13.35 2.64
CA PHE A 316 -3.71 -12.32 1.79
C PHE A 316 -3.57 -12.72 0.32
N ILE A 317 -4.68 -12.97 -0.36
CA ILE A 317 -4.73 -13.50 -1.74
C ILE A 317 -5.16 -12.39 -2.70
N PHE A 318 -4.35 -12.13 -3.72
CA PHE A 318 -4.67 -11.18 -4.79
C PHE A 318 -5.42 -11.89 -5.92
N LEU A 319 -6.51 -11.29 -6.40
CA LEU A 319 -7.32 -11.79 -7.50
C LEU A 319 -7.07 -10.99 -8.78
N GLY A 320 -7.48 -11.56 -9.91
CA GLY A 320 -7.31 -10.98 -11.23
C GLY A 320 -6.06 -11.46 -11.96
N SER A 321 -5.79 -10.88 -13.10
CA SER A 321 -4.59 -11.19 -13.90
C SER A 321 -3.30 -10.80 -13.14
N LYS A 322 -2.18 -11.44 -13.48
CA LYS A 322 -0.87 -11.15 -12.88
C LYS A 322 -0.53 -9.65 -12.93
N THR A 323 -0.84 -8.96 -14.03
CA THR A 323 -0.62 -7.52 -14.16
C THR A 323 -1.47 -6.71 -13.18
N GLU A 324 -2.73 -7.10 -12.96
CA GLU A 324 -3.61 -6.47 -11.97
C GLU A 324 -3.13 -6.72 -10.54
N GLN A 325 -2.66 -7.94 -10.25
CA GLN A 325 -2.08 -8.28 -8.95
C GLN A 325 -0.85 -7.41 -8.64
N TYR A 326 0.11 -7.23 -9.59
CA TYR A 326 1.24 -6.31 -9.40
C TYR A 326 0.78 -4.87 -9.16
N ARG A 327 -0.22 -4.41 -9.90
CA ARG A 327 -0.79 -3.06 -9.73
C ARG A 327 -1.41 -2.88 -8.35
N GLN A 328 -2.13 -3.88 -7.86
CA GLN A 328 -2.72 -3.87 -6.52
C GLN A 328 -1.64 -3.76 -5.44
N VAL A 329 -0.59 -4.58 -5.52
CA VAL A 329 0.53 -4.54 -4.55
C VAL A 329 1.24 -3.19 -4.59
N GLY A 330 1.60 -2.68 -5.77
CA GLY A 330 2.36 -1.43 -5.90
C GLY A 330 1.60 -0.19 -5.42
N ASN A 331 0.28 -0.14 -5.66
CA ASN A 331 -0.57 0.97 -5.21
C ASN A 331 -0.87 0.94 -3.72
N ALA A 332 -0.82 -0.21 -3.09
CA ALA A 332 -1.27 -0.37 -1.72
C ALA A 332 -0.43 0.40 -0.68
N VAL A 333 -1.07 0.77 0.41
CA VAL A 333 -0.39 1.15 1.64
C VAL A 333 0.05 -0.14 2.35
N PRO A 334 1.31 -0.22 2.84
CA PRO A 334 1.77 -1.40 3.56
C PRO A 334 0.93 -1.69 4.81
N PRO A 335 0.40 -2.91 4.98
CA PRO A 335 -0.43 -3.26 6.14
C PRO A 335 0.20 -2.97 7.50
N LEU A 336 1.50 -3.26 7.70
CA LEU A 336 2.17 -2.97 8.98
C LEU A 336 2.27 -1.47 9.26
N LEU A 337 2.50 -0.63 8.25
CA LEU A 337 2.52 0.82 8.40
C LEU A 337 1.12 1.34 8.73
N SER A 338 0.09 0.84 8.02
CA SER A 338 -1.31 1.16 8.29
C SER A 338 -1.73 0.76 9.69
N LYS A 339 -1.36 -0.45 10.14
CA LYS A 339 -1.63 -0.95 11.49
C LYS A 339 -1.05 -0.02 12.56
N ALA A 340 0.19 0.44 12.38
CA ALA A 340 0.81 1.37 13.33
C ALA A 340 0.03 2.69 13.46
N VAL A 341 -0.46 3.23 12.33
CA VAL A 341 -1.30 4.45 12.33
C VAL A 341 -2.66 4.17 12.98
N ALA A 342 -3.30 3.04 12.67
CA ALA A 342 -4.57 2.64 13.26
C ALA A 342 -4.48 2.49 14.78
N GLU A 343 -3.46 1.78 15.28
CA GLU A 343 -3.21 1.60 16.72
C GLU A 343 -3.07 2.95 17.44
N GLU A 344 -2.40 3.93 16.83
CA GLU A 344 -2.24 5.26 17.42
C GLU A 344 -3.54 6.04 17.44
N ILE A 345 -4.33 6.01 16.36
CA ILE A 345 -5.66 6.63 16.31
C ILE A 345 -6.58 6.00 17.38
N LEU A 346 -6.60 4.67 17.48
CA LEU A 346 -7.43 3.96 18.47
C LEU A 346 -7.09 4.35 19.91
N LYS A 347 -5.81 4.53 20.26
CA LYS A 347 -5.40 5.01 21.59
C LYS A 347 -6.02 6.35 21.97
N ILE A 348 -6.30 7.20 20.96
CA ILE A 348 -6.90 8.52 21.21
C ILE A 348 -8.41 8.41 21.32
N ILE A 349 -9.06 7.72 20.39
CA ILE A 349 -10.53 7.70 20.29
C ILE A 349 -11.23 6.68 21.17
N ASP A 350 -10.47 5.71 21.76
CA ASP A 350 -10.97 4.72 22.73
C ASP A 350 -10.76 5.14 24.20
N LYS A 351 -10.09 6.27 24.44
CA LYS A 351 -10.00 6.82 25.80
C LYS A 351 -11.38 7.27 26.25
N LYS A 352 -12.04 6.45 27.01
CA LYS A 352 -13.20 6.80 27.84
C LYS A 352 -12.85 6.73 29.31
#